data_50a34de3f1e1e038c5c843ee44efdd5d
#
_entry.id   50a34de3f1e1e038c5c843ee44efdd5d
#
_cell.length_a   1.000
_cell.length_b   1.000
_cell.length_c   1.000
_cell.angle_alpha   90.00
_cell.angle_beta   90.00
_cell.angle_gamma   90.00
#
_symmetry.space_group_name_H-M   'P 1'
#
loop_
_entity.id
_entity.type
_entity.pdbx_description
1 polymer ?
#
loop_
_entity_poly.entity_id
_entity_poly.type
_entity_poly.pdbx_seq_one_letter_code
_entity_poly.pdbx_strand_id
1 'polypeptide(L)'
;PLNYRGFKKSICTSINHVICHGIPSERVLDEGDIVNIDVTLILDGWHGDTSRMYSAGNPSVKARNLINNTYEAMMKGINLIKPGVKLGDLGFVIQNHAESNNYSVVREFCGHGLGEVFHDEPNILHYGVEDTGLSLQEGMFFTVEPMVNIGNLKARFYLMAGLL
;
A
#
# COMPACT_ATOMS: atom_id res chain seq x y z
N PRO A 1 13.20 -4.96 -2.01
CA PRO A 1 12.92 -4.83 -3.47
C PRO A 1 14.17 -4.95 -4.35
N LEU A 2 15.42 -4.83 -3.79
CA LEU A 2 16.65 -4.88 -4.58
C LEU A 2 16.73 -6.13 -5.45
N ASN A 3 16.98 -5.92 -6.74
CA ASN A 3 17.05 -6.94 -7.81
C ASN A 3 15.72 -7.67 -8.11
N TYR A 4 14.65 -7.41 -7.38
CA TYR A 4 13.36 -8.00 -7.71
C TYR A 4 12.82 -7.39 -9.01
N ARG A 5 12.56 -8.24 -10.01
CA ARG A 5 12.11 -7.84 -11.36
C ARG A 5 12.92 -6.68 -11.97
N GLY A 6 14.23 -6.62 -11.65
CA GLY A 6 15.13 -5.59 -12.19
C GLY A 6 15.18 -4.27 -11.41
N PHE A 7 14.47 -4.14 -10.30
CA PHE A 7 14.53 -2.95 -9.45
C PHE A 7 15.94 -2.76 -8.84
N LYS A 8 16.52 -1.57 -8.97
CA LYS A 8 17.96 -1.32 -8.70
C LYS A 8 18.25 -0.72 -7.32
N LYS A 9 17.22 -0.45 -6.51
CA LYS A 9 17.38 0.19 -5.20
C LYS A 9 16.90 -0.74 -4.08
N SER A 10 17.36 -0.47 -2.86
CA SER A 10 17.05 -1.31 -1.69
C SER A 10 15.69 -1.03 -1.06
N ILE A 11 15.12 0.15 -1.34
CA ILE A 11 13.82 0.60 -0.85
C ILE A 11 13.08 1.32 -1.96
N CYS A 12 11.75 1.47 -1.83
CA CYS A 12 10.99 2.43 -2.64
C CYS A 12 10.78 3.73 -1.87
N THR A 13 10.78 4.86 -2.59
CA THR A 13 10.47 6.19 -2.03
C THR A 13 9.47 6.90 -2.94
N SER A 14 8.21 6.90 -2.54
CA SER A 14 7.13 7.48 -3.35
C SER A 14 6.74 8.84 -2.80
N ILE A 15 7.12 9.91 -3.53
CA ILE A 15 6.97 11.30 -3.07
C ILE A 15 5.72 11.92 -3.68
N ASN A 16 4.90 12.54 -2.86
CA ASN A 16 3.70 13.30 -3.20
C ASN A 16 2.71 12.52 -4.10
N HIS A 17 2.72 12.79 -5.41
CA HIS A 17 1.82 12.18 -6.40
C HIS A 17 2.25 10.78 -6.86
N VAL A 18 3.42 10.32 -6.48
CA VAL A 18 3.87 8.95 -6.78
C VAL A 18 3.14 7.99 -5.85
N ILE A 19 2.34 7.10 -6.42
CA ILE A 19 1.46 6.21 -5.65
C ILE A 19 2.26 5.13 -4.92
N CYS A 20 3.12 4.41 -5.66
CA CYS A 20 3.98 3.34 -5.13
C CYS A 20 5.20 3.13 -6.02
N HIS A 21 6.12 2.26 -5.59
CA HIS A 21 7.31 1.82 -6.33
C HIS A 21 8.25 2.97 -6.79
N GLY A 22 8.18 4.14 -6.13
CA GLY A 22 9.06 5.26 -6.45
C GLY A 22 10.53 4.88 -6.32
N ILE A 23 11.35 5.24 -7.32
CA ILE A 23 12.77 4.92 -7.33
C ILE A 23 13.54 6.00 -6.56
N PRO A 24 14.31 5.65 -5.51
CA PRO A 24 15.19 6.59 -4.83
C PRO A 24 16.15 7.28 -5.79
N SER A 25 16.21 8.60 -5.70
CA SER A 25 17.02 9.48 -6.55
C SER A 25 17.75 10.54 -5.72
N GLU A 26 18.48 11.43 -6.39
CA GLU A 26 19.15 12.58 -5.77
C GLU A 26 18.19 13.74 -5.42
N ARG A 27 16.88 13.56 -5.62
CA ARG A 27 15.90 14.57 -5.25
C ARG A 27 15.93 14.82 -3.74
N VAL A 28 16.18 16.06 -3.36
CA VAL A 28 16.03 16.53 -1.97
C VAL A 28 14.55 16.79 -1.69
N LEU A 29 14.08 16.41 -0.52
CA LEU A 29 12.71 16.69 -0.09
C LEU A 29 12.56 18.17 0.27
N ASP A 30 11.50 18.79 -0.21
CA ASP A 30 11.12 20.14 0.14
C ASP A 30 10.24 20.16 1.41
N GLU A 31 10.19 21.30 2.09
CA GLU A 31 9.27 21.53 3.21
C GLU A 31 7.82 21.27 2.77
N GLY A 32 7.14 20.39 3.46
CA GLY A 32 5.76 20.00 3.15
C GLY A 32 5.60 18.80 2.23
N ASP A 33 6.69 18.26 1.68
CA ASP A 33 6.62 16.99 0.94
C ASP A 33 6.16 15.85 1.85
N ILE A 34 5.37 14.95 1.29
CA ILE A 34 5.01 13.67 1.90
C ILE A 34 5.69 12.55 1.12
N VAL A 35 6.18 11.54 1.82
CA VAL A 35 6.88 10.40 1.20
C VAL A 35 6.45 9.10 1.83
N ASN A 36 6.09 8.13 1.01
CA ASN A 36 6.00 6.73 1.44
C ASN A 36 7.39 6.10 1.30
N ILE A 37 7.86 5.48 2.37
CA ILE A 37 9.06 4.64 2.38
C ILE A 37 8.61 3.21 2.54
N ASP A 38 8.97 2.38 1.57
CA ASP A 38 8.57 0.99 1.49
C ASP A 38 9.83 0.10 1.48
N VAL A 39 9.88 -0.82 2.43
CA VAL A 39 11.06 -1.63 2.74
C VAL A 39 10.68 -3.09 2.81
N THR A 40 11.31 -3.89 1.96
CA THR A 40 11.23 -5.35 2.01
C THR A 40 12.57 -5.93 2.44
N LEU A 41 12.55 -6.77 3.44
CA LEU A 41 13.70 -7.51 3.95
C LEU A 41 13.52 -9.02 3.71
N ILE A 42 14.64 -9.73 3.63
CA ILE A 42 14.67 -11.20 3.60
C ILE A 42 15.54 -11.65 4.77
N LEU A 43 14.98 -12.50 5.62
CA LEU A 43 15.70 -13.14 6.71
C LEU A 43 15.47 -14.65 6.63
N ASP A 44 16.55 -15.41 6.50
CA ASP A 44 16.52 -16.87 6.40
C ASP A 44 15.54 -17.40 5.32
N GLY A 45 15.42 -16.67 4.20
CA GLY A 45 14.53 -17.01 3.09
C GLY A 45 13.11 -16.48 3.20
N TRP A 46 12.74 -15.86 4.33
CA TRP A 46 11.41 -15.28 4.55
C TRP A 46 11.40 -13.78 4.33
N HIS A 47 10.37 -13.31 3.63
CA HIS A 47 10.17 -11.89 3.35
C HIS A 47 9.39 -11.22 4.49
N GLY A 48 9.85 -10.02 4.86
CA GLY A 48 9.10 -9.08 5.67
C GLY A 48 8.94 -7.78 4.90
N ASP A 49 7.72 -7.28 4.78
CA ASP A 49 7.37 -6.13 3.96
C ASP A 49 6.62 -5.10 4.79
N THR A 50 7.06 -3.83 4.73
CA THR A 50 6.46 -2.76 5.50
C THR A 50 6.65 -1.42 4.81
N SER A 51 5.60 -0.61 4.81
CA SER A 51 5.68 0.76 4.31
C SER A 51 5.09 1.76 5.30
N ARG A 52 5.58 3.00 5.25
CA ARG A 52 5.09 4.07 6.10
C ARG A 52 5.18 5.43 5.41
N MET A 53 4.16 6.25 5.70
CA MET A 53 4.17 7.66 5.29
C MET A 53 4.95 8.53 6.27
N TYR A 54 5.74 9.44 5.73
CA TYR A 54 6.47 10.49 6.45
C TYR A 54 6.20 11.85 5.81
N SER A 55 6.44 12.91 6.54
CA SER A 55 6.43 14.28 6.01
C SER A 55 7.74 14.99 6.30
N ALA A 56 8.24 15.74 5.32
CA ALA A 56 9.36 16.66 5.50
C ALA A 56 8.81 17.97 6.06
N GLY A 57 9.05 18.23 7.33
CA GLY A 57 8.50 19.40 8.02
C GLY A 57 6.98 19.39 8.15
N ASN A 58 6.33 20.49 7.79
CA ASN A 58 4.88 20.69 7.95
C ASN A 58 4.12 20.51 6.63
N PRO A 59 3.48 19.36 6.39
CA PRO A 59 2.69 19.15 5.20
C PRO A 59 1.41 20.00 5.22
N SER A 60 0.84 20.25 4.06
CA SER A 60 -0.46 20.93 3.96
C SER A 60 -1.54 20.16 4.74
N VAL A 61 -2.58 20.86 5.19
CA VAL A 61 -3.74 20.24 5.86
C VAL A 61 -4.33 19.11 5.00
N LYS A 62 -4.39 19.33 3.68
CA LYS A 62 -4.89 18.35 2.71
C LYS A 62 -4.03 17.07 2.68
N ALA A 63 -2.71 17.22 2.67
CA ALA A 63 -1.78 16.07 2.69
C ALA A 63 -1.84 15.32 4.02
N ARG A 64 -1.89 16.03 5.14
CA ARG A 64 -2.04 15.44 6.47
C ARG A 64 -3.33 14.65 6.59
N ASN A 65 -4.44 15.20 6.13
CA ASN A 65 -5.74 14.51 6.15
C ASN A 65 -5.72 13.26 5.28
N LEU A 66 -5.07 13.28 4.12
CA LEU A 66 -4.89 12.08 3.28
C LEU A 66 -4.13 10.99 4.02
N ILE A 67 -2.98 11.32 4.63
CA ILE A 67 -2.17 10.37 5.41
C ILE A 67 -3.00 9.75 6.53
N ASN A 68 -3.67 10.59 7.34
CA ASN A 68 -4.45 10.12 8.47
C ASN A 68 -5.61 9.22 8.01
N ASN A 69 -6.36 9.64 7.01
CA ASN A 69 -7.49 8.87 6.48
C ASN A 69 -7.05 7.52 5.92
N THR A 70 -5.92 7.49 5.19
CA THR A 70 -5.35 6.24 4.66
C THR A 70 -4.94 5.30 5.77
N TYR A 71 -4.29 5.82 6.81
CA TYR A 71 -3.90 5.05 7.99
C TYR A 71 -5.13 4.50 8.74
N GLU A 72 -6.14 5.32 8.95
CA GLU A 72 -7.38 4.90 9.60
C GLU A 72 -8.13 3.84 8.79
N ALA A 73 -8.21 3.98 7.47
CA ALA A 73 -8.79 2.99 6.57
C ALA A 73 -8.06 1.64 6.69
N MET A 74 -6.73 1.66 6.63
CA MET A 74 -5.88 0.48 6.81
C MET A 74 -6.13 -0.19 8.16
N MET A 75 -6.10 0.58 9.24
CA MET A 75 -6.30 0.05 10.60
C MET A 75 -7.69 -0.53 10.83
N LYS A 76 -8.73 0.03 10.20
CA LYS A 76 -10.07 -0.56 10.21
C LYS A 76 -10.09 -1.93 9.54
N GLY A 77 -9.42 -2.08 8.41
CA GLY A 77 -9.24 -3.37 7.75
C GLY A 77 -8.46 -4.36 8.63
N ILE A 78 -7.30 -3.94 9.16
CA ILE A 78 -6.45 -4.78 10.02
C ILE A 78 -7.22 -5.25 11.28
N ASN A 79 -7.96 -4.38 11.93
CA ASN A 79 -8.73 -4.71 13.13
C ASN A 79 -9.87 -5.71 12.88
N LEU A 80 -10.25 -5.92 11.63
CA LEU A 80 -11.25 -6.91 11.25
C LEU A 80 -10.64 -8.31 11.12
N ILE A 81 -9.31 -8.43 10.95
CA ILE A 81 -8.62 -9.68 10.63
C ILE A 81 -8.75 -10.70 11.75
N LYS A 82 -9.38 -11.81 11.43
CA LYS A 82 -9.46 -13.03 12.25
C LYS A 82 -9.87 -14.21 11.37
N PRO A 83 -9.66 -15.45 11.79
CA PRO A 83 -10.12 -16.61 11.05
C PRO A 83 -11.61 -16.53 10.70
N GLY A 84 -11.97 -16.86 9.48
CA GLY A 84 -13.33 -16.85 8.95
C GLY A 84 -13.79 -15.53 8.31
N VAL A 85 -13.10 -14.41 8.52
CA VAL A 85 -13.37 -13.14 7.80
C VAL A 85 -13.01 -13.31 6.33
N LYS A 86 -13.83 -12.80 5.45
CA LYS A 86 -13.57 -12.85 4.00
C LYS A 86 -12.76 -11.65 3.52
N LEU A 87 -11.93 -11.85 2.51
CA LEU A 87 -11.12 -10.78 1.94
C LEU A 87 -11.96 -9.63 1.38
N GLY A 88 -13.17 -9.92 0.89
CA GLY A 88 -14.13 -8.90 0.46
C GLY A 88 -14.57 -7.97 1.58
N ASP A 89 -14.71 -8.48 2.81
CA ASP A 89 -15.06 -7.68 3.98
C ASP A 89 -13.94 -6.69 4.32
N LEU A 90 -12.70 -7.16 4.27
CA LEU A 90 -11.51 -6.34 4.49
C LEU A 90 -11.44 -5.20 3.47
N GLY A 91 -11.55 -5.54 2.19
CA GLY A 91 -11.55 -4.55 1.11
C GLY A 91 -12.69 -3.56 1.21
N PHE A 92 -13.90 -4.04 1.51
CA PHE A 92 -15.10 -3.19 1.67
C PHE A 92 -14.92 -2.16 2.80
N VAL A 93 -14.44 -2.56 3.97
CA VAL A 93 -14.25 -1.65 5.11
C VAL A 93 -13.23 -0.56 4.79
N ILE A 94 -12.12 -0.90 4.14
CA ILE A 94 -11.09 0.05 3.71
C ILE A 94 -11.67 1.03 2.69
N GLN A 95 -12.31 0.53 1.64
CA GLN A 95 -12.94 1.33 0.59
C GLN A 95 -14.00 2.26 1.15
N ASN A 96 -14.93 1.73 1.95
CA ASN A 96 -16.03 2.50 2.51
C ASN A 96 -15.53 3.67 3.39
N HIS A 97 -14.46 3.45 4.18
CA HIS A 97 -13.88 4.52 4.98
C HIS A 97 -13.25 5.61 4.09
N ALA A 98 -12.45 5.23 3.10
CA ALA A 98 -11.82 6.19 2.20
C ALA A 98 -12.85 7.00 1.40
N GLU A 99 -13.83 6.34 0.78
CA GLU A 99 -14.84 6.97 -0.07
C GLU A 99 -15.81 7.85 0.74
N SER A 100 -16.18 7.47 1.96
CA SER A 100 -16.98 8.30 2.87
C SER A 100 -16.28 9.61 3.27
N ASN A 101 -14.97 9.68 3.13
CA ASN A 101 -14.16 10.87 3.36
C ASN A 101 -13.72 11.57 2.06
N ASN A 102 -14.38 11.26 0.93
CA ASN A 102 -14.13 11.83 -0.39
C ASN A 102 -12.73 11.52 -0.95
N TYR A 103 -12.18 10.36 -0.62
CA TYR A 103 -10.97 9.81 -1.22
C TYR A 103 -11.31 8.64 -2.14
N SER A 104 -10.35 8.20 -2.93
CA SER A 104 -10.49 7.05 -3.83
C SER A 104 -9.42 6.01 -3.55
N VAL A 105 -9.82 4.73 -3.48
CA VAL A 105 -8.87 3.61 -3.37
C VAL A 105 -8.37 3.23 -4.75
N VAL A 106 -7.05 3.16 -4.93
CA VAL A 106 -6.40 2.69 -6.16
C VAL A 106 -6.71 1.22 -6.38
N ARG A 107 -7.01 0.84 -7.62
CA ARG A 107 -7.45 -0.53 -7.98
C ARG A 107 -6.44 -1.31 -8.81
N GLU A 108 -5.41 -0.63 -9.31
CA GLU A 108 -4.36 -1.22 -10.16
C GLU A 108 -3.32 -2.01 -9.35
N PHE A 109 -3.30 -1.82 -8.05
CA PHE A 109 -2.40 -2.48 -7.12
C PHE A 109 -3.18 -3.05 -5.94
N CYS A 110 -2.59 -4.02 -5.25
CA CYS A 110 -3.17 -4.67 -4.08
C CYS A 110 -2.08 -5.11 -3.12
N GLY A 111 -2.45 -5.47 -1.91
CA GLY A 111 -1.61 -6.29 -1.04
C GLY A 111 -1.57 -7.73 -1.54
N HIS A 112 -0.75 -8.54 -0.92
CA HIS A 112 -0.44 -9.90 -1.40
C HIS A 112 -0.07 -10.83 -0.27
N GLY A 113 -0.17 -12.13 -0.53
CA GLY A 113 0.44 -13.15 0.32
C GLY A 113 1.95 -12.93 0.40
N LEU A 114 2.53 -13.30 1.54
CA LEU A 114 3.93 -13.03 1.86
C LEU A 114 4.52 -14.21 2.61
N GLY A 115 5.77 -14.56 2.31
CA GLY A 115 6.46 -15.66 2.96
C GLY A 115 7.81 -15.94 2.32
N GLU A 116 8.08 -17.19 1.93
CA GLU A 116 9.26 -17.53 1.14
C GLU A 116 9.19 -16.94 -0.27
N VAL A 117 7.98 -16.68 -0.77
CA VAL A 117 7.72 -15.94 -2.00
C VAL A 117 7.35 -14.52 -1.64
N PHE A 118 7.94 -13.51 -2.31
CA PHE A 118 7.71 -12.10 -2.02
C PHE A 118 6.27 -11.66 -2.33
N HIS A 119 5.79 -11.96 -3.54
CA HIS A 119 4.40 -11.72 -3.92
C HIS A 119 3.75 -13.06 -4.22
N ASP A 120 2.89 -13.51 -3.33
CA ASP A 120 2.20 -14.79 -3.40
C ASP A 120 0.68 -14.59 -3.29
N GLU A 121 -0.07 -15.61 -3.58
CA GLU A 121 -1.51 -15.63 -3.33
C GLU A 121 -1.80 -15.67 -1.81
N PRO A 122 -2.92 -15.10 -1.38
CA PRO A 122 -3.95 -14.44 -2.18
C PRO A 122 -3.64 -12.96 -2.46
N ASN A 123 -4.26 -12.41 -3.50
CA ASN A 123 -4.31 -10.96 -3.70
C ASN A 123 -5.23 -10.33 -2.66
N ILE A 124 -4.73 -9.30 -1.97
CA ILE A 124 -5.44 -8.58 -0.93
C ILE A 124 -5.95 -7.25 -1.49
N LEU A 125 -7.15 -7.27 -2.04
CA LEU A 125 -7.76 -6.06 -2.58
C LEU A 125 -8.19 -5.13 -1.46
N HIS A 126 -7.95 -3.83 -1.64
CA HIS A 126 -8.37 -2.80 -0.68
C HIS A 126 -9.72 -2.18 -1.04
N TYR A 127 -10.49 -2.88 -1.85
CA TYR A 127 -11.88 -2.64 -2.22
C TYR A 127 -12.61 -3.97 -2.34
N GLY A 128 -13.92 -3.98 -2.20
CA GLY A 128 -14.63 -5.26 -2.25
C GLY A 128 -16.11 -5.17 -1.98
N VAL A 129 -16.71 -6.32 -1.86
CA VAL A 129 -18.11 -6.54 -1.50
C VAL A 129 -18.15 -7.43 -0.27
N GLU A 130 -18.99 -7.10 0.69
CA GLU A 130 -19.15 -7.88 1.91
C GLU A 130 -19.54 -9.33 1.61
N ASP A 131 -19.08 -10.22 2.47
CA ASP A 131 -19.33 -11.66 2.42
C ASP A 131 -18.82 -12.35 1.13
N THR A 132 -17.77 -11.79 0.48
CA THR A 132 -17.17 -12.35 -0.74
C THR A 132 -15.68 -12.65 -0.59
N GLY A 133 -15.18 -13.49 -1.49
CA GLY A 133 -13.76 -13.84 -1.57
C GLY A 133 -13.34 -14.95 -0.62
N LEU A 134 -12.03 -15.13 -0.52
CA LEU A 134 -11.42 -16.17 0.32
C LEU A 134 -11.62 -15.87 1.81
N SER A 135 -11.94 -16.88 2.59
CA SER A 135 -11.95 -16.76 4.05
C SER A 135 -10.55 -16.89 4.64
N LEU A 136 -10.20 -15.97 5.52
CA LEU A 136 -8.92 -15.97 6.23
C LEU A 136 -8.81 -17.20 7.14
N GLN A 137 -7.62 -17.77 7.20
CA GLN A 137 -7.28 -18.94 8.02
C GLN A 137 -6.06 -18.62 8.89
N GLU A 138 -5.92 -19.35 9.99
CA GLU A 138 -4.73 -19.28 10.84
C GLU A 138 -3.48 -19.67 10.04
N GLY A 139 -2.38 -18.95 10.27
CA GLY A 139 -1.11 -19.19 9.60
C GLY A 139 -0.93 -18.44 8.26
N MET A 140 -1.95 -17.72 7.77
CA MET A 140 -1.79 -16.86 6.61
C MET A 140 -0.94 -15.63 6.93
N PHE A 141 0.00 -15.33 6.05
CA PHE A 141 0.80 -14.10 6.07
C PHE A 141 0.50 -13.29 4.81
N PHE A 142 0.20 -12.02 4.97
CA PHE A 142 -0.11 -11.13 3.84
C PHE A 142 0.06 -9.66 4.22
N THR A 143 0.16 -8.79 3.22
CA THR A 143 0.23 -7.33 3.40
C THR A 143 -1.15 -6.69 3.33
N VAL A 144 -1.32 -5.60 4.09
CA VAL A 144 -2.46 -4.68 3.97
C VAL A 144 -1.90 -3.28 3.75
N GLU A 145 -1.95 -2.80 2.53
CA GLU A 145 -1.22 -1.63 2.06
C GLU A 145 -2.06 -0.73 1.13
N PRO A 146 -3.19 -0.20 1.60
CA PRO A 146 -4.08 0.57 0.76
C PRO A 146 -3.41 1.83 0.20
N MET A 147 -3.54 2.01 -1.11
CA MET A 147 -3.14 3.22 -1.81
C MET A 147 -4.37 4.09 -2.04
N VAL A 148 -4.34 5.32 -1.55
CA VAL A 148 -5.49 6.22 -1.53
C VAL A 148 -5.16 7.54 -2.19
N ASN A 149 -6.03 8.00 -3.08
CA ASN A 149 -5.89 9.24 -3.83
C ASN A 149 -6.89 10.29 -3.38
N ILE A 150 -6.46 11.55 -3.47
CA ILE A 150 -7.36 12.70 -3.49
C ILE A 150 -7.86 12.87 -4.93
N GLY A 151 -9.15 12.60 -5.18
CA GLY A 151 -9.74 12.75 -6.51
C GLY A 151 -9.96 11.42 -7.23
N ASN A 152 -9.51 11.31 -8.49
CA ASN A 152 -9.86 10.17 -9.35
C ASN A 152 -9.18 8.86 -8.97
N LEU A 153 -9.89 7.74 -9.25
CA LEU A 153 -9.44 6.36 -9.06
C LEU A 153 -8.22 5.97 -9.92
N LYS A 154 -8.02 6.63 -11.06
CA LYS A 154 -7.06 6.18 -12.08
C LYS A 154 -5.63 6.53 -11.74
N ALA A 155 -4.77 5.51 -11.63
CA ALA A 155 -3.33 5.65 -11.67
C ALA A 155 -2.83 5.92 -13.10
N ARG A 156 -1.73 6.66 -13.23
CA ARG A 156 -0.98 6.78 -14.48
C ARG A 156 0.31 6.00 -14.33
N PHE A 157 0.58 5.14 -15.28
CA PHE A 157 1.84 4.41 -15.35
C PHE A 157 2.87 5.23 -16.11
N TYR A 158 4.01 5.47 -15.50
CA TYR A 158 5.18 6.01 -16.17
C TYR A 158 6.17 4.88 -16.43
N LEU A 159 6.61 4.72 -17.67
CA LEU A 159 7.74 3.85 -17.99
C LEU A 159 8.97 4.39 -17.25
N MET A 160 9.34 3.76 -16.17
CA MET A 160 10.60 4.04 -15.50
C MET A 160 11.68 3.34 -16.31
N ALA A 161 12.68 4.09 -16.79
CA ALA A 161 13.82 3.56 -17.51
C ALA A 161 14.50 2.48 -16.63
N GLY A 162 14.27 1.20 -16.96
CA GLY A 162 14.87 0.06 -16.28
C GLY A 162 13.93 -1.01 -15.73
N LEU A 163 12.61 -0.86 -15.86
CA LEU A 163 11.64 -1.93 -15.60
C LEU A 163 11.08 -2.42 -16.95
N LEU A 164 11.66 -3.44 -17.51
CA LEU A 164 11.12 -4.38 -18.47
C LEU A 164 11.03 -5.75 -17.82
#